data_b0b90302c0227ec311917eb675203364
#
_entry.id   b0b90302c0227ec311917eb675203364
#
_cell.length_a   1.000
_cell.length_b   1.000
_cell.length_c   1.000
_cell.angle_alpha   90.00
_cell.angle_beta   90.00
_cell.angle_gamma   90.00
#
_symmetry.space_group_name_H-M   'P 1'
#
loop_
_entity.id
_entity.type
_entity.pdbx_description
1 polymer ?
#
loop_
_entity_poly.entity_id
_entity_poly.type
_entity_poly.pdbx_seq_one_letter_code
_entity_poly.pdbx_strand_id
1 'polypeptide(L)'
;MLFRSGRLVALQPGQIGYTIIDSKAIGRFMPPVFPGIQANSLPELAQRLGLPVDTFVETIQQYNAACREGQFDHTVLDNCHTEGLSPNKTHWARPIDTGPFYGYALRPGVTFTYLGLLTDETAAVRFQNKPSPNLFVAGEMMAGNVLGKGYTAGVGMSIGTAFGRIAGTQAAQAALRQGVTHANA
;
A
#
# COMPACT_ATOMS: atom_id res chain seq x y z
N MET A 1 -6.85 2.45 -4.87
CA MET A 1 -6.39 3.83 -4.60
C MET A 1 -5.15 3.91 -3.71
N LEU A 2 -4.97 3.07 -2.72
CA LEU A 2 -3.83 3.02 -1.78
C LEU A 2 -2.44 2.98 -2.46
N PHE A 3 -2.29 2.26 -3.56
CA PHE A 3 -0.98 2.12 -4.24
C PHE A 3 -0.50 3.38 -4.97
N ARG A 4 -1.42 4.26 -5.39
CA ARG A 4 -1.04 5.56 -5.98
C ARG A 4 -0.51 6.52 -4.92
N SER A 5 -1.07 6.50 -3.71
CA SER A 5 -0.66 7.40 -2.62
C SER A 5 0.78 7.14 -2.20
N GLY A 6 1.20 5.89 -2.03
CA GLY A 6 2.59 5.54 -1.69
C GLY A 6 3.59 6.07 -2.72
N ARG A 7 3.29 5.94 -4.02
CA ARG A 7 4.13 6.50 -5.09
C ARG A 7 4.19 8.03 -5.03
N LEU A 8 3.07 8.70 -4.79
CA LEU A 8 3.02 10.16 -4.69
C LEU A 8 3.82 10.65 -3.49
N VAL A 9 3.75 9.96 -2.35
CA VAL A 9 4.58 10.26 -1.17
C VAL A 9 6.06 10.04 -1.45
N ALA A 10 6.41 8.95 -2.15
CA ALA A 10 7.80 8.67 -2.52
C ALA A 10 8.44 9.74 -3.44
N LEU A 11 7.63 10.50 -4.18
CA LEU A 11 8.07 11.59 -5.04
C LEU A 11 8.22 12.93 -4.31
N GLN A 12 7.77 13.04 -3.05
CA GLN A 12 7.86 14.28 -2.29
C GLN A 12 9.28 14.46 -1.70
N PRO A 13 9.70 15.70 -1.43
CA PRO A 13 10.94 15.98 -0.70
C PRO A 13 11.01 15.19 0.61
N GLY A 14 12.13 14.50 0.85
CA GLY A 14 12.30 13.63 2.01
C GLY A 14 11.36 12.41 2.07
N GLN A 15 10.59 12.17 1.00
CA GLN A 15 9.59 11.09 0.92
C GLN A 15 8.56 11.17 2.05
N ILE A 16 8.12 12.38 2.38
CA ILE A 16 7.13 12.62 3.43
C ILE A 16 5.88 13.25 2.80
N GLY A 17 4.73 12.66 3.11
CA GLY A 17 3.41 13.25 2.89
C GLY A 17 2.67 13.41 4.22
N TYR A 18 1.65 14.23 4.25
CA TYR A 18 0.88 14.48 5.47
C TYR A 18 -0.59 14.14 5.26
N THR A 19 -1.17 13.41 6.20
CA THR A 19 -2.62 13.27 6.31
C THR A 19 -3.13 14.24 7.36
N ILE A 20 -4.07 15.08 6.98
CA ILE A 20 -4.70 16.06 7.88
C ILE A 20 -6.17 15.68 8.04
N ILE A 21 -6.62 15.63 9.28
CA ILE A 21 -8.01 15.36 9.63
C ILE A 21 -8.46 16.30 10.75
N ASP A 22 -9.75 16.45 10.88
CA ASP A 22 -10.38 17.15 12.01
C ASP A 22 -11.08 16.18 12.97
N SER A 23 -11.64 16.72 14.05
CA SER A 23 -12.29 15.94 15.10
C SER A 23 -13.45 15.08 14.58
N LYS A 24 -14.13 15.50 13.50
CA LYS A 24 -15.25 14.75 12.89
C LYS A 24 -14.85 13.38 12.31
N ALA A 25 -13.55 13.18 12.00
CA ALA A 25 -13.03 11.93 11.47
C ALA A 25 -12.65 10.94 12.57
N ILE A 26 -12.40 11.39 13.78
CA ILE A 26 -11.97 10.53 14.90
C ILE A 26 -13.04 9.48 15.22
N GLY A 27 -12.61 8.24 15.42
CA GLY A 27 -13.49 7.08 15.68
C GLY A 27 -14.13 6.47 14.43
N ARG A 28 -13.87 7.02 13.22
CA ARG A 28 -14.40 6.51 11.95
C ARG A 28 -13.42 5.66 11.15
N PHE A 29 -12.23 5.46 11.67
CA PHE A 29 -11.18 4.60 11.11
C PHE A 29 -10.45 3.86 12.23
N MET A 30 -9.71 2.82 11.86
CA MET A 30 -8.90 2.05 12.81
C MET A 30 -7.83 2.97 13.43
N PRO A 31 -7.73 3.03 14.78
CA PRO A 31 -6.77 3.90 15.43
C PRO A 31 -5.34 3.58 14.97
N PRO A 32 -4.52 4.59 14.67
CA PRO A 32 -3.13 4.38 14.32
C PRO A 32 -2.33 3.96 15.56
N VAL A 33 -1.26 3.19 15.34
CA VAL A 33 -0.34 2.76 16.43
C VAL A 33 0.34 3.97 17.08
N PHE A 34 0.68 4.98 16.26
CA PHE A 34 1.27 6.22 16.75
C PHE A 34 0.25 7.36 16.66
N PRO A 35 0.08 8.14 17.75
CA PRO A 35 -0.86 9.25 17.74
C PRO A 35 -0.43 10.33 16.75
N GLY A 36 -1.42 10.99 16.13
CA GLY A 36 -1.16 12.17 15.32
C GLY A 36 -0.76 13.38 16.16
N ILE A 37 -0.07 14.32 15.54
CA ILE A 37 0.18 15.64 16.15
C ILE A 37 -1.15 16.37 16.18
N GLN A 38 -1.58 16.79 17.37
CA GLN A 38 -2.85 17.48 17.59
C GLN A 38 -2.62 18.97 17.80
N ALA A 39 -3.53 19.80 17.28
CA ALA A 39 -3.57 21.24 17.54
C ALA A 39 -5.00 21.77 17.54
N ASN A 40 -5.23 22.92 18.19
CA ASN A 40 -6.55 23.52 18.25
C ASN A 40 -6.88 24.39 17.04
N SER A 41 -5.87 24.77 16.25
CA SER A 41 -6.03 25.53 15.02
C SER A 41 -5.15 24.99 13.89
N LEU A 42 -5.53 25.28 12.64
CA LEU A 42 -4.74 24.90 11.47
C LEU A 42 -3.36 25.58 11.45
N PRO A 43 -3.21 26.87 11.75
CA PRO A 43 -1.88 27.50 11.85
C PRO A 43 -0.97 26.82 12.89
N GLU A 44 -1.51 26.52 14.07
CA GLU A 44 -0.76 25.78 15.10
C GLU A 44 -0.34 24.40 14.62
N LEU A 45 -1.24 23.69 13.93
CA LEU A 45 -0.93 22.37 13.40
C LEU A 45 0.20 22.45 12.37
N ALA A 46 0.17 23.43 11.46
CA ALA A 46 1.22 23.65 10.48
C ALA A 46 2.59 23.87 11.16
N GLN A 47 2.64 24.73 12.18
CA GLN A 47 3.87 24.97 12.95
C GLN A 47 4.40 23.71 13.60
N ARG A 48 3.55 22.91 14.24
CA ARG A 48 3.93 21.64 14.89
C ARG A 48 4.42 20.58 13.89
N LEU A 49 3.91 20.62 12.66
CA LEU A 49 4.34 19.74 11.57
C LEU A 49 5.59 20.26 10.84
N GLY A 50 6.06 21.48 11.14
CA GLY A 50 7.19 22.10 10.43
C GLY A 50 6.85 22.50 8.99
N LEU A 51 5.58 22.82 8.72
CA LEU A 51 5.09 23.21 7.39
C LEU A 51 4.93 24.73 7.27
N PRO A 52 5.07 25.31 6.07
CA PRO A 52 4.76 26.73 5.81
C PRO A 52 3.30 27.01 6.13
N VAL A 53 3.07 27.88 7.13
CA VAL A 53 1.73 28.10 7.71
C VAL A 53 0.74 28.60 6.66
N ASP A 54 1.11 29.63 5.92
CA ASP A 54 0.20 30.27 4.95
C ASP A 54 -0.19 29.29 3.83
N THR A 55 0.78 28.62 3.24
CA THR A 55 0.54 27.59 2.19
C THR A 55 -0.31 26.44 2.70
N PHE A 56 -0.07 26.01 3.93
CA PHE A 56 -0.85 24.93 4.55
C PHE A 56 -2.31 25.35 4.75
N VAL A 57 -2.54 26.52 5.33
CA VAL A 57 -3.89 27.04 5.59
C VAL A 57 -4.63 27.26 4.26
N GLU A 58 -3.99 27.88 3.28
CA GLU A 58 -4.56 28.09 1.95
C GLU A 58 -4.95 26.76 1.29
N THR A 59 -4.10 25.73 1.36
CA THR A 59 -4.39 24.39 0.83
C THR A 59 -5.66 23.79 1.46
N ILE A 60 -5.81 23.90 2.77
CA ILE A 60 -7.01 23.40 3.46
C ILE A 60 -8.24 24.24 3.09
N GLN A 61 -8.11 25.53 2.96
CA GLN A 61 -9.21 26.41 2.53
C GLN A 61 -9.67 26.09 1.11
N GLN A 62 -8.74 25.88 0.18
CA GLN A 62 -9.05 25.47 -1.20
C GLN A 62 -9.77 24.11 -1.23
N TYR A 63 -9.29 23.13 -0.44
CA TYR A 63 -9.97 21.86 -0.29
C TYR A 63 -11.39 22.04 0.26
N ASN A 64 -11.56 22.80 1.32
CA ASN A 64 -12.87 23.04 1.94
C ASN A 64 -13.86 23.72 0.97
N ALA A 65 -13.39 24.69 0.20
CA ALA A 65 -14.19 25.37 -0.81
C ALA A 65 -14.59 24.46 -1.98
N ALA A 66 -13.78 23.45 -2.26
CA ALA A 66 -14.04 22.47 -3.30
C ALA A 66 -15.01 21.36 -2.88
N CYS A 67 -15.26 21.17 -1.59
CA CYS A 67 -16.20 20.17 -1.09
C CYS A 67 -17.63 20.46 -1.55
N ARG A 68 -18.33 19.43 -1.99
CA ARG A 68 -19.74 19.47 -2.35
C ARG A 68 -20.55 18.67 -1.34
N GLU A 69 -21.68 19.21 -0.97
CA GLU A 69 -22.57 18.57 -0.01
C GLU A 69 -23.12 17.27 -0.56
N GLY A 70 -23.31 16.31 0.35
CA GLY A 70 -23.86 14.99 0.08
C GLY A 70 -24.26 14.33 1.39
N GLN A 71 -24.83 13.15 1.28
CA GLN A 71 -25.14 12.32 2.44
C GLN A 71 -23.89 11.53 2.82
N PHE A 72 -23.16 12.02 3.82
CA PHE A 72 -21.93 11.35 4.27
C PHE A 72 -22.23 10.01 4.94
N ASP A 73 -21.66 8.95 4.39
CA ASP A 73 -21.67 7.62 4.99
C ASP A 73 -20.32 6.93 4.74
N HIS A 74 -19.56 6.70 5.80
CA HIS A 74 -18.23 6.08 5.72
C HIS A 74 -18.27 4.57 5.46
N THR A 75 -19.44 3.95 5.50
CA THR A 75 -19.62 2.50 5.29
C THR A 75 -19.91 2.11 3.84
N VAL A 76 -20.31 3.07 3.03
CA VAL A 76 -20.61 2.90 1.60
C VAL A 76 -19.86 3.95 0.77
N LEU A 77 -19.83 3.78 -0.55
CA LEU A 77 -19.37 4.83 -1.46
C LEU A 77 -20.45 5.93 -1.51
N ASP A 78 -20.24 6.98 -0.74
CA ASP A 78 -21.15 8.11 -0.65
C ASP A 78 -21.00 9.09 -1.83
N ASN A 79 -21.80 10.16 -1.86
CA ASN A 79 -21.77 11.19 -2.88
C ASN A 79 -21.07 12.50 -2.43
N CYS A 80 -20.43 12.50 -1.25
CA CYS A 80 -19.63 13.63 -0.80
C CYS A 80 -18.31 13.70 -1.59
N HIS A 81 -18.15 14.69 -2.44
CA HIS A 81 -17.03 14.80 -3.37
C HIS A 81 -16.42 16.19 -3.40
N THR A 82 -15.34 16.37 -4.14
CA THR A 82 -14.77 17.69 -4.43
C THR A 82 -14.86 17.99 -5.92
N GLU A 83 -14.97 19.28 -6.26
CA GLU A 83 -14.91 19.77 -7.63
C GLU A 83 -13.85 20.87 -7.77
N GLY A 84 -13.18 20.89 -8.91
CA GLY A 84 -12.16 21.91 -9.21
C GLY A 84 -10.77 21.62 -8.67
N LEU A 85 -10.53 20.45 -8.08
CA LEU A 85 -9.21 20.00 -7.64
C LEU A 85 -8.62 18.97 -8.63
N SER A 86 -7.31 18.83 -8.62
CA SER A 86 -6.63 17.83 -9.42
C SER A 86 -5.66 17.00 -8.54
N PRO A 87 -6.00 15.74 -8.22
CA PRO A 87 -7.26 15.04 -8.54
C PRO A 87 -8.42 15.46 -7.64
N ASN A 88 -9.64 15.32 -8.13
CA ASN A 88 -10.83 15.41 -7.30
C ASN A 88 -10.96 14.20 -6.38
N LYS A 89 -11.50 14.42 -5.17
CA LYS A 89 -11.93 13.36 -4.27
C LYS A 89 -13.38 12.97 -4.64
N THR A 90 -13.62 11.69 -4.86
CA THR A 90 -14.90 11.20 -5.40
C THR A 90 -15.91 10.80 -4.34
N HIS A 91 -15.45 10.47 -3.12
CA HIS A 91 -16.29 10.03 -2.01
C HIS A 91 -15.73 10.51 -0.70
N TRP A 92 -16.57 10.62 0.33
CA TRP A 92 -16.19 10.98 1.71
C TRP A 92 -15.44 12.30 1.82
N ALA A 93 -15.74 13.24 0.93
CA ALA A 93 -15.20 14.58 1.01
C ALA A 93 -16.00 15.38 2.03
N ARG A 94 -15.32 15.88 3.04
CA ARG A 94 -15.89 16.76 4.07
C ARG A 94 -14.93 17.90 4.34
N PRO A 95 -15.41 19.11 4.58
CA PRO A 95 -14.55 20.20 5.03
C PRO A 95 -13.76 19.82 6.28
N ILE A 96 -12.54 20.28 6.36
CA ILE A 96 -11.65 20.17 7.53
C ILE A 96 -11.74 21.50 8.27
N ASP A 97 -12.69 21.62 9.18
CA ASP A 97 -13.12 22.90 9.78
C ASP A 97 -13.41 22.83 11.29
N THR A 98 -13.43 21.63 11.88
CA THR A 98 -13.82 21.43 13.27
C THR A 98 -12.65 20.91 14.11
N GLY A 99 -12.08 21.77 14.94
CA GLY A 99 -11.00 21.39 15.86
C GLY A 99 -11.43 20.40 16.95
N PRO A 100 -10.49 19.78 17.61
CA PRO A 100 -9.06 19.78 17.33
C PRO A 100 -8.72 19.12 16.00
N PHE A 101 -7.61 19.60 15.39
CA PHE A 101 -7.07 19.08 14.14
C PHE A 101 -5.91 18.10 14.42
N TYR A 102 -5.73 17.14 13.53
CA TYR A 102 -4.70 16.11 13.67
C TYR A 102 -3.89 15.99 12.38
N GLY A 103 -2.57 15.88 12.51
CA GLY A 103 -1.65 15.67 11.40
C GLY A 103 -0.79 14.44 11.61
N TYR A 104 -0.65 13.65 10.55
CA TYR A 104 0.19 12.45 10.52
C TYR A 104 1.21 12.58 9.42
N ALA A 105 2.50 12.55 9.77
CA ALA A 105 3.57 12.44 8.80
C ALA A 105 3.67 10.98 8.31
N LEU A 106 3.53 10.78 7.01
CA LEU A 106 3.53 9.48 6.38
C LEU A 106 4.76 9.30 5.50
N ARG A 107 5.33 8.11 5.50
CA ARG A 107 6.38 7.69 4.58
C ARG A 107 5.92 6.48 3.76
N PRO A 108 6.45 6.27 2.55
CA PRO A 108 6.15 5.05 1.81
C PRO A 108 6.67 3.84 2.59
N GLY A 109 5.86 2.79 2.64
CA GLY A 109 6.23 1.49 3.17
C GLY A 109 6.09 0.42 2.08
N VAL A 110 6.90 -0.62 2.16
CA VAL A 110 6.81 -1.78 1.28
C VAL A 110 6.38 -2.98 2.13
N THR A 111 5.23 -3.54 1.79
CA THR A 111 4.70 -4.75 2.46
C THR A 111 4.63 -5.94 1.53
N PHE A 112 4.75 -5.72 0.22
CA PHE A 112 4.75 -6.76 -0.79
C PHE A 112 5.55 -6.27 -2.00
N THR A 113 6.41 -7.15 -2.57
CA THR A 113 7.23 -6.81 -3.72
C THR A 113 6.84 -7.65 -4.94
N TYR A 114 7.09 -7.10 -6.14
CA TYR A 114 6.96 -7.82 -7.41
C TYR A 114 8.31 -8.23 -7.97
N LEU A 115 9.40 -7.80 -7.33
CA LEU A 115 10.74 -8.26 -7.64
C LEU A 115 10.97 -9.59 -6.96
N GLY A 116 11.63 -10.51 -7.68
CA GLY A 116 11.93 -11.82 -7.15
C GLY A 116 12.61 -12.69 -8.19
N LEU A 117 12.58 -13.98 -7.95
CA LEU A 117 13.21 -14.95 -8.83
C LEU A 117 12.29 -15.30 -9.99
N LEU A 118 12.86 -15.39 -11.18
CA LEU A 118 12.16 -15.92 -12.35
C LEU A 118 12.01 -17.42 -12.19
N THR A 119 10.77 -17.91 -12.31
CA THR A 119 10.44 -19.33 -12.22
C THR A 119 9.65 -19.78 -13.45
N ASP A 120 9.56 -21.09 -13.61
CA ASP A 120 8.59 -21.72 -14.50
C ASP A 120 7.35 -22.20 -13.71
N GLU A 121 6.44 -22.86 -14.40
CA GLU A 121 5.21 -23.42 -13.83
C GLU A 121 5.43 -24.54 -12.82
N THR A 122 6.64 -25.12 -12.78
CA THR A 122 7.03 -26.13 -11.79
C THR A 122 7.64 -25.52 -10.53
N ALA A 123 7.66 -24.18 -10.44
CA ALA A 123 8.31 -23.40 -9.39
C ALA A 123 9.85 -23.53 -9.38
N ALA A 124 10.46 -24.09 -10.41
CA ALA A 124 11.92 -24.16 -10.54
C ALA A 124 12.49 -22.77 -10.89
N VAL A 125 13.53 -22.35 -10.16
CA VAL A 125 14.23 -21.10 -10.44
C VAL A 125 14.96 -21.19 -11.78
N ARG A 126 14.86 -20.16 -12.60
CA ARG A 126 15.49 -20.13 -13.93
C ARG A 126 16.81 -19.35 -13.88
N PHE A 127 17.88 -19.99 -14.34
CA PHE A 127 19.16 -19.36 -14.59
C PHE A 127 19.43 -19.34 -16.10
N GLN A 128 19.66 -18.18 -16.67
CA GLN A 128 19.90 -18.03 -18.12
C GLN A 128 18.83 -18.77 -18.95
N ASN A 129 17.57 -18.60 -18.57
CA ASN A 129 16.40 -19.25 -19.18
C ASN A 129 16.31 -20.78 -19.06
N LYS A 130 17.17 -21.42 -18.28
CA LYS A 130 17.09 -22.86 -17.98
C LYS A 130 16.57 -23.07 -16.56
N PRO A 131 15.59 -23.97 -16.33
CA PRO A 131 15.15 -24.31 -14.99
C PRO A 131 16.23 -24.99 -14.20
N SER A 132 16.34 -24.65 -12.92
CA SER A 132 17.23 -25.36 -12.00
C SER A 132 16.70 -26.79 -11.72
N PRO A 133 17.55 -27.78 -11.67
CA PRO A 133 17.12 -29.13 -11.35
C PRO A 133 16.82 -29.35 -9.86
N ASN A 134 17.24 -28.46 -8.98
CA ASN A 134 17.24 -28.66 -7.52
C ASN A 134 16.93 -27.38 -6.69
N LEU A 135 16.56 -26.29 -7.33
CA LEU A 135 16.19 -25.04 -6.62
C LEU A 135 14.77 -24.64 -7.02
N PHE A 136 13.89 -24.65 -6.05
CA PHE A 136 12.48 -24.30 -6.19
C PHE A 136 12.14 -23.16 -5.25
N VAL A 137 11.20 -22.29 -5.65
CA VAL A 137 10.79 -21.14 -4.85
C VAL A 137 9.27 -20.96 -4.90
N ALA A 138 8.71 -20.42 -3.80
CA ALA A 138 7.30 -20.14 -3.70
C ALA A 138 7.06 -18.82 -2.92
N GLY A 139 5.83 -18.34 -2.94
CA GLY A 139 5.44 -17.16 -2.20
C GLY A 139 5.91 -15.86 -2.83
N GLU A 140 6.17 -14.85 -2.00
CA GLU A 140 6.50 -13.49 -2.45
C GLU A 140 7.76 -13.43 -3.31
N MET A 141 8.74 -14.30 -3.06
CA MET A 141 9.98 -14.36 -3.84
C MET A 141 9.77 -14.67 -5.32
N MET A 142 8.61 -15.16 -5.72
CA MET A 142 8.26 -15.43 -7.12
C MET A 142 7.06 -14.62 -7.61
N ALA A 143 6.57 -13.68 -6.82
CA ALA A 143 5.33 -12.96 -7.11
C ALA A 143 5.35 -12.22 -8.45
N GLY A 144 6.52 -11.76 -8.91
CA GLY A 144 6.68 -11.10 -10.21
C GLY A 144 6.34 -11.97 -11.42
N ASN A 145 6.31 -13.30 -11.28
CA ASN A 145 5.85 -14.21 -12.35
C ASN A 145 4.31 -14.21 -12.49
N VAL A 146 3.59 -13.78 -11.45
CA VAL A 146 2.12 -13.80 -11.39
C VAL A 146 1.54 -12.39 -11.45
N LEU A 147 2.18 -11.42 -10.80
CA LEU A 147 1.73 -10.03 -10.69
C LEU A 147 2.66 -9.09 -11.44
N GLY A 148 2.11 -8.29 -12.36
CA GLY A 148 2.85 -7.25 -13.07
C GLY A 148 2.63 -5.86 -12.49
N LYS A 149 1.37 -5.48 -12.25
CA LYS A 149 0.95 -4.18 -11.73
C LYS A 149 -0.27 -4.31 -10.82
N GLY A 150 -0.29 -3.45 -9.79
CA GLY A 150 -1.39 -3.43 -8.83
C GLY A 150 -1.35 -4.63 -7.89
N TYR A 151 -2.10 -4.53 -6.82
CA TYR A 151 -2.18 -5.57 -5.79
C TYR A 151 -3.62 -6.04 -5.66
N THR A 152 -3.80 -7.35 -5.60
CA THR A 152 -5.10 -7.97 -5.29
C THR A 152 -5.01 -8.58 -3.91
N ALA A 153 -5.94 -8.22 -3.02
CA ALA A 153 -5.98 -8.77 -1.67
C ALA A 153 -6.07 -10.30 -1.70
N GLY A 154 -5.26 -10.97 -0.87
CA GLY A 154 -5.20 -12.43 -0.81
C GLY A 154 -4.24 -13.08 -1.81
N VAL A 155 -3.72 -12.34 -2.80
CA VAL A 155 -2.83 -12.92 -3.83
C VAL A 155 -1.55 -13.50 -3.24
N GLY A 156 -0.97 -12.88 -2.22
CA GLY A 156 0.24 -13.41 -1.55
C GLY A 156 0.02 -14.79 -0.95
N MET A 157 -1.11 -14.98 -0.26
CA MET A 157 -1.49 -16.28 0.29
C MET A 157 -1.79 -17.30 -0.82
N SER A 158 -2.45 -16.89 -1.90
CA SER A 158 -2.77 -17.74 -3.03
C SER A 158 -1.49 -18.24 -3.73
N ILE A 159 -0.54 -17.34 -4.00
CA ILE A 159 0.77 -17.69 -4.56
C ILE A 159 1.52 -18.63 -3.61
N GLY A 160 1.59 -18.31 -2.33
CA GLY A 160 2.28 -19.12 -1.32
C GLY A 160 1.70 -20.52 -1.21
N THR A 161 0.38 -20.65 -1.21
CA THR A 161 -0.30 -21.96 -1.08
C THR A 161 -0.16 -22.79 -2.36
N ALA A 162 -0.46 -22.23 -3.53
CA ALA A 162 -0.42 -22.96 -4.80
C ALA A 162 1.01 -23.38 -5.15
N PHE A 163 1.92 -22.42 -5.18
CA PHE A 163 3.31 -22.69 -5.57
C PHE A 163 4.12 -23.36 -4.46
N GLY A 164 3.77 -23.20 -3.19
CA GLY A 164 4.35 -23.97 -2.09
C GLY A 164 4.10 -25.47 -2.25
N ARG A 165 2.87 -25.85 -2.62
CA ARG A 165 2.54 -27.23 -2.94
C ARG A 165 3.31 -27.74 -4.16
N ILE A 166 3.34 -26.96 -5.25
CA ILE A 166 4.06 -27.33 -6.48
C ILE A 166 5.56 -27.49 -6.19
N ALA A 167 6.19 -26.49 -5.58
CA ALA A 167 7.61 -26.50 -5.24
C ALA A 167 7.98 -27.69 -4.36
N GLY A 168 7.19 -27.97 -3.31
CA GLY A 168 7.41 -29.11 -2.43
C GLY A 168 7.33 -30.44 -3.15
N THR A 169 6.34 -30.62 -4.03
CA THR A 169 6.20 -31.85 -4.86
C THR A 169 7.38 -32.02 -5.79
N GLN A 170 7.79 -30.95 -6.49
CA GLN A 170 8.90 -31.02 -7.44
C GLN A 170 10.25 -31.24 -6.75
N ALA A 171 10.48 -30.63 -5.59
CA ALA A 171 11.66 -30.81 -4.78
C ALA A 171 11.78 -32.26 -4.30
N ALA A 172 10.69 -32.86 -3.82
CA ALA A 172 10.66 -34.26 -3.41
C ALA A 172 10.98 -35.22 -4.58
N GLN A 173 10.37 -34.97 -5.74
CA GLN A 173 10.65 -35.77 -6.95
C GLN A 173 12.09 -35.60 -7.42
N ALA A 174 12.69 -34.43 -7.35
CA ALA A 174 14.09 -34.20 -7.70
C ALA A 174 15.03 -34.95 -6.75
N ALA A 175 14.77 -34.93 -5.43
CA ALA A 175 15.54 -35.63 -4.43
C ALA A 175 15.50 -37.17 -4.65
N LEU A 176 14.31 -37.71 -4.93
CA LEU A 176 14.16 -39.15 -5.20
C LEU A 176 14.93 -39.59 -6.45
N ARG A 177 14.92 -38.77 -7.52
CA ARG A 177 15.71 -39.08 -8.73
C ARG A 177 17.21 -39.09 -8.45
N GLN A 178 17.73 -38.18 -7.63
CA GLN A 178 19.14 -38.15 -7.24
C GLN A 178 19.52 -39.32 -6.33
N GLY A 179 18.63 -39.67 -5.38
CA GLY A 179 18.85 -40.84 -4.49
C GLY A 179 18.96 -42.19 -5.22
N VAL A 180 18.17 -42.38 -6.28
CA VAL A 180 18.25 -43.58 -7.12
C VAL A 180 19.58 -43.65 -7.89
N THR A 181 20.12 -42.51 -8.32
CA THR A 181 21.38 -42.44 -9.05
C THR A 181 22.58 -42.81 -8.16
N HIS A 182 22.54 -42.46 -6.87
CA HIS A 182 23.59 -42.83 -5.90
C HIS A 182 23.48 -44.25 -5.36
N ALA A 183 22.33 -44.89 -5.41
CA ALA A 183 22.14 -46.26 -4.97
C ALA A 183 22.61 -47.28 -6.02
N ASN A 184 22.83 -46.86 -7.27
CA ASN A 184 23.24 -47.68 -8.39
C ASN A 184 24.70 -47.42 -8.84
N ALA A 185 25.46 -46.63 -8.08
CA ALA A 185 26.88 -46.35 -8.30
C ALA A 185 27.73 -46.97 -7.20
#